data_f86c055ba8a0bab26382bc717617f591
#
_entry.id   f86c055ba8a0bab26382bc717617f591
#
_cell.length_a   1.000
_cell.length_b   1.000
_cell.length_c   1.000
_cell.angle_alpha   90.00
_cell.angle_beta   90.00
_cell.angle_gamma   90.00
#
_symmetry.space_group_name_H-M   'P 1'
#
loop_
_entity.id
_entity.type
_entity.pdbx_description
1 polymer ?
#
loop_
_entity_poly.entity_id
_entity_poly.type
_entity_poly.pdbx_seq_one_letter_code
_entity_poly.pdbx_strand_id
1 'polypeptide(L)'
;MTLAGNVYGKKDLKRLLGEKNRCFIALREGGLLFESDKRGILPLYSFIDKFGEEASGAWIGDTVVGRGGALLLVKARAGYLYAGLISDRACKILEQAAVPFDYAERVPYILNREGTGACPVEALTAEIDDPDEAWTAVGRFLDDINAKGEV
;
A
#
# COMPACT_ATOMS: atom_id res chain seq x y z
N MET A 1 4.79 20.78 -4.66
CA MET A 1 5.79 21.73 -4.17
C MET A 1 6.37 21.25 -2.86
N THR A 2 7.67 21.22 -2.76
CA THR A 2 8.35 20.78 -1.55
C THR A 2 8.28 21.87 -0.49
N LEU A 3 7.98 21.52 0.77
CA LEU A 3 8.07 22.47 1.86
C LEU A 3 9.54 22.86 2.06
N ALA A 4 9.76 24.10 2.50
CA ALA A 4 11.11 24.64 2.66
C ALA A 4 12.01 23.69 3.46
N GLY A 5 13.13 23.30 2.90
CA GLY A 5 14.16 22.49 3.53
C GLY A 5 13.91 20.99 3.54
N ASN A 6 12.72 20.52 3.11
CA ASN A 6 12.39 19.09 3.18
C ASN A 6 12.32 18.45 1.80
N VAL A 7 13.43 17.79 1.39
CA VAL A 7 13.46 16.96 0.20
C VAL A 7 13.79 15.56 0.62
N TYR A 8 12.83 14.66 0.46
CA TYR A 8 12.98 13.26 0.87
C TYR A 8 13.31 12.38 -0.33
N GLY A 9 14.19 11.39 -0.12
CA GLY A 9 14.51 10.39 -1.12
C GLY A 9 13.90 9.05 -0.75
N LYS A 10 14.08 8.07 -1.64
CA LYS A 10 13.63 6.69 -1.38
C LYS A 10 14.20 6.14 -0.08
N LYS A 11 15.44 6.47 0.24
CA LYS A 11 16.13 6.03 1.47
C LYS A 11 15.45 6.52 2.74
N ASP A 12 14.64 7.56 2.66
CA ASP A 12 13.97 8.14 3.82
C ASP A 12 12.65 7.43 4.17
N LEU A 13 12.11 6.63 3.25
CA LEU A 13 10.80 6.00 3.45
C LEU A 13 10.74 5.13 4.70
N LYS A 14 11.76 4.32 4.94
CA LYS A 14 11.79 3.46 6.12
C LYS A 14 11.73 4.28 7.41
N ARG A 15 12.53 5.32 7.50
CA ARG A 15 12.57 6.20 8.67
C ARG A 15 11.25 6.95 8.84
N LEU A 16 10.77 7.55 7.77
CA LEU A 16 9.53 8.34 7.80
C LEU A 16 8.33 7.48 8.18
N LEU A 17 8.28 6.25 7.68
CA LEU A 17 7.20 5.32 8.01
C LEU A 17 7.18 4.99 9.51
N GLY A 18 8.35 4.90 10.14
CA GLY A 18 8.45 4.60 11.56
C GLY A 18 8.21 5.78 12.49
N GLU A 19 8.07 7.00 11.96
CA GLU A 19 7.84 8.20 12.76
C GLU A 19 6.35 8.49 12.93
N LYS A 20 5.98 9.09 14.08
CA LYS A 20 4.61 9.58 14.34
C LYS A 20 3.53 8.50 14.18
N ASN A 21 3.88 7.24 14.41
CA ASN A 21 2.94 6.11 14.26
C ASN A 21 2.35 5.99 12.85
N ARG A 22 3.06 6.46 11.85
CA ARG A 22 2.61 6.32 10.46
C ARG A 22 2.58 4.85 10.05
N CYS A 23 1.48 4.45 9.41
CA CYS A 23 1.38 3.13 8.78
C CYS A 23 1.49 3.21 7.26
N PHE A 24 1.37 4.40 6.71
CA PHE A 24 1.43 4.64 5.27
C PHE A 24 1.94 6.06 4.99
N ILE A 25 2.78 6.17 3.97
CA ILE A 25 3.27 7.48 3.52
C ILE A 25 3.46 7.47 2.01
N ALA A 26 3.15 8.58 1.36
CA ALA A 26 3.38 8.77 -0.06
C ALA A 26 4.17 10.04 -0.27
N LEU A 27 5.26 9.93 -1.02
CA LEU A 27 6.12 11.05 -1.40
C LEU A 27 6.02 11.26 -2.91
N ARG A 28 6.08 12.50 -3.34
CA ARG A 28 6.20 12.82 -4.75
C ARG A 28 7.12 14.02 -4.91
N GLU A 29 8.10 13.89 -5.81
CA GLU A 29 9.06 14.95 -6.10
C GLU A 29 9.76 15.47 -4.84
N GLY A 30 10.05 14.57 -3.91
CA GLY A 30 10.75 14.89 -2.68
C GLY A 30 9.88 15.47 -1.57
N GLY A 31 8.58 15.66 -1.81
CA GLY A 31 7.65 16.22 -0.82
C GLY A 31 6.65 15.20 -0.32
N LEU A 32 6.14 15.46 0.88
CA LEU A 32 5.08 14.63 1.46
C LEU A 32 3.76 14.93 0.75
N LEU A 33 3.16 13.88 0.15
CA LEU A 33 1.89 14.01 -0.54
C LEU A 33 0.72 13.54 0.33
N PHE A 34 0.92 12.45 1.09
CA PHE A 34 -0.14 11.87 1.90
C PHE A 34 0.48 11.00 3.00
N GLU A 35 -0.16 10.93 4.15
CA GLU A 35 0.24 10.05 5.25
C GLU A 35 -0.98 9.58 6.02
N SER A 36 -0.85 8.44 6.70
CA SER A 36 -1.94 7.88 7.50
C SER A 36 -1.41 7.03 8.63
N ASP A 37 -2.10 7.06 9.76
CA ASP A 37 -1.85 6.17 10.89
C ASP A 37 -2.81 4.99 10.89
N LYS A 38 -3.68 4.88 9.90
CA LYS A 38 -4.62 3.77 9.78
C LYS A 38 -3.90 2.52 9.30
N ARG A 39 -4.42 1.36 9.70
CA ARG A 39 -3.82 0.06 9.39
C ARG A 39 -4.53 -0.60 8.22
N GLY A 40 -3.86 -1.58 7.61
CA GLY A 40 -4.44 -2.38 6.54
C GLY A 40 -4.44 -1.68 5.20
N ILE A 41 -5.39 -2.05 4.35
CA ILE A 41 -5.45 -1.58 2.96
C ILE A 41 -6.07 -0.18 2.82
N LEU A 42 -6.77 0.30 3.84
CA LEU A 42 -7.50 1.56 3.77
C LEU A 42 -6.63 2.77 3.39
N PRO A 43 -5.44 2.96 3.98
CA PRO A 43 -4.63 4.12 3.61
C PRO A 43 -4.26 4.15 2.12
N LEU A 44 -3.84 3.01 1.58
CA LEU A 44 -3.48 2.93 0.16
C LEU A 44 -4.69 3.19 -0.73
N TYR A 45 -5.82 2.58 -0.40
CA TYR A 45 -7.06 2.81 -1.14
C TYR A 45 -7.45 4.29 -1.10
N SER A 46 -7.44 4.90 0.10
CA SER A 46 -7.80 6.30 0.28
C SER A 46 -6.87 7.24 -0.48
N PHE A 47 -5.58 6.93 -0.49
CA PHE A 47 -4.59 7.72 -1.23
C PHE A 47 -4.90 7.72 -2.73
N ILE A 48 -5.13 6.54 -3.29
CA ILE A 48 -5.42 6.40 -4.73
C ILE A 48 -6.76 7.08 -5.07
N ASP A 49 -7.77 6.89 -4.22
CA ASP A 49 -9.09 7.48 -4.43
C ASP A 49 -9.02 9.01 -4.42
N LYS A 50 -8.24 9.57 -3.50
CA LYS A 50 -8.12 11.01 -3.34
C LYS A 50 -7.30 11.67 -4.45
N PHE A 51 -6.17 11.06 -4.83
CA PHE A 51 -5.22 11.68 -5.73
C PHE A 51 -5.36 11.26 -7.20
N GLY A 52 -5.97 10.10 -7.47
CA GLY A 52 -6.18 9.65 -8.85
C GLY A 52 -4.88 9.60 -9.64
N GLU A 53 -4.82 10.32 -10.75
CA GLU A 53 -3.64 10.33 -11.62
C GLU A 53 -2.40 10.92 -10.94
N GLU A 54 -2.57 11.78 -9.95
CA GLU A 54 -1.45 12.37 -9.21
C GLU A 54 -0.71 11.33 -8.35
N ALA A 55 -1.33 10.18 -8.10
CA ALA A 55 -0.66 9.09 -7.41
C ALA A 55 0.42 8.44 -8.26
N SER A 56 0.35 8.59 -9.59
CA SER A 56 1.30 7.98 -10.52
C SER A 56 2.72 8.49 -10.26
N GLY A 57 3.65 7.57 -10.15
CA GLY A 57 5.05 7.89 -9.89
C GLY A 57 5.39 8.14 -8.43
N ALA A 58 4.39 8.13 -7.53
CA ALA A 58 4.64 8.36 -6.11
C ALA A 58 5.52 7.26 -5.51
N TRP A 59 6.32 7.63 -4.53
CA TRP A 59 7.12 6.70 -3.74
C TRP A 59 6.35 6.39 -2.46
N ILE A 60 6.06 5.12 -2.25
CA ILE A 60 5.16 4.66 -1.20
C ILE A 60 5.93 3.93 -0.11
N GLY A 61 5.63 4.26 1.14
CA GLY A 61 6.04 3.46 2.30
C GLY A 61 4.77 2.87 2.93
N ASP A 62 4.75 1.57 3.16
CA ASP A 62 3.62 0.88 3.76
C ASP A 62 4.11 -0.17 4.73
N THR A 63 3.43 -0.34 5.85
CA THR A 63 3.87 -1.30 6.87
C THR A 63 3.67 -2.76 6.43
N VAL A 64 2.58 -3.05 5.73
CA VAL A 64 2.26 -4.42 5.32
C VAL A 64 1.67 -4.40 3.91
N VAL A 65 2.27 -5.16 3.01
CA VAL A 65 1.81 -5.24 1.62
C VAL A 65 1.59 -6.70 1.23
N GLY A 66 0.34 -7.04 1.00
CA GLY A 66 -0.05 -8.33 0.46
C GLY A 66 -0.43 -8.24 -1.01
N ARG A 67 -1.00 -9.31 -1.53
CA ARG A 67 -1.40 -9.39 -2.94
C ARG A 67 -2.34 -8.25 -3.35
N GLY A 68 -3.36 -7.97 -2.54
CA GLY A 68 -4.31 -6.89 -2.83
C GLY A 68 -3.65 -5.53 -2.88
N GLY A 69 -2.75 -5.26 -1.91
CA GLY A 69 -2.00 -4.00 -1.90
C GLY A 69 -1.12 -3.87 -3.14
N ALA A 70 -0.45 -4.95 -3.54
CA ALA A 70 0.39 -4.93 -4.74
C ALA A 70 -0.43 -4.61 -6.00
N LEU A 71 -1.63 -5.19 -6.14
CA LEU A 71 -2.50 -4.90 -7.27
C LEU A 71 -2.93 -3.42 -7.30
N LEU A 72 -3.23 -2.85 -6.13
CA LEU A 72 -3.56 -1.43 -6.05
C LEU A 72 -2.36 -0.53 -6.37
N LEU A 73 -1.15 -0.93 -5.95
CA LEU A 73 0.07 -0.20 -6.30
C LEU A 73 0.31 -0.20 -7.82
N VAL A 74 0.04 -1.31 -8.48
CA VAL A 74 0.12 -1.40 -9.93
C VAL A 74 -0.91 -0.48 -10.60
N LYS A 75 -2.14 -0.50 -10.10
CA LYS A 75 -3.19 0.39 -10.59
C LYS A 75 -2.78 1.86 -10.46
N ALA A 76 -2.20 2.22 -9.35
CA ALA A 76 -1.76 3.59 -9.08
C ALA A 76 -0.52 3.99 -9.86
N ARG A 77 0.15 3.04 -10.51
CA ARG A 77 1.43 3.25 -11.20
C ARG A 77 2.48 3.82 -10.25
N ALA A 78 2.58 3.21 -9.06
CA ALA A 78 3.56 3.62 -8.06
C ALA A 78 4.97 3.60 -8.64
N GLY A 79 5.77 4.60 -8.29
CA GLY A 79 7.14 4.69 -8.78
C GLY A 79 8.13 3.87 -7.97
N TYR A 80 7.81 3.62 -6.70
CA TYR A 80 8.66 2.85 -5.81
C TYR A 80 7.87 2.48 -4.56
N LEU A 81 8.16 1.31 -3.98
CA LEU A 81 7.58 0.87 -2.71
C LEU A 81 8.66 0.48 -1.72
N TYR A 82 8.56 0.95 -0.49
CA TYR A 82 9.22 0.34 0.66
C TYR A 82 8.15 -0.29 1.54
N ALA A 83 8.24 -1.58 1.81
CA ALA A 83 7.30 -2.28 2.68
C ALA A 83 7.98 -2.77 3.95
N GLY A 84 7.33 -2.62 5.10
CA GLY A 84 7.84 -3.22 6.32
C GLY A 84 7.76 -4.75 6.23
N LEU A 85 6.61 -5.26 5.86
CA LEU A 85 6.35 -6.68 5.66
C LEU A 85 5.70 -6.86 4.29
N ILE A 86 6.16 -7.83 3.51
CA ILE A 86 5.61 -8.08 2.18
C ILE A 86 5.45 -9.58 1.94
N SER A 87 4.39 -9.97 1.24
CA SER A 87 4.16 -11.37 0.90
C SER A 87 4.87 -11.76 -0.40
N ASP A 88 5.14 -13.07 -0.56
CA ASP A 88 5.69 -13.61 -1.80
C ASP A 88 4.80 -13.27 -3.01
N ARG A 89 3.48 -13.36 -2.83
CA ARG A 89 2.53 -13.05 -3.91
C ARG A 89 2.59 -11.59 -4.32
N ALA A 90 2.74 -10.69 -3.36
CA ALA A 90 2.90 -9.27 -3.63
C ALA A 90 4.17 -9.00 -4.42
N CYS A 91 5.27 -9.65 -4.03
CA CYS A 91 6.55 -9.51 -4.74
C CYS A 91 6.42 -9.92 -6.21
N LYS A 92 5.74 -11.04 -6.49
CA LYS A 92 5.55 -11.49 -7.86
C LYS A 92 4.78 -10.49 -8.71
N ILE A 93 3.72 -9.91 -8.14
CA ILE A 93 2.91 -8.92 -8.85
C ILE A 93 3.74 -7.68 -9.19
N LEU A 94 4.50 -7.17 -8.20
CA LEU A 94 5.32 -5.99 -8.40
C LEU A 94 6.44 -6.23 -9.41
N GLU A 95 7.06 -7.42 -9.35
CA GLU A 95 8.10 -7.80 -10.32
C GLU A 95 7.56 -7.87 -11.73
N GLN A 96 6.41 -8.51 -11.93
CA GLN A 96 5.77 -8.63 -13.24
C GLN A 96 5.36 -7.27 -13.81
N ALA A 97 4.98 -6.33 -12.95
CA ALA A 97 4.58 -4.99 -13.36
C ALA A 97 5.76 -4.02 -13.42
N ALA A 98 6.97 -4.48 -13.11
CA ALA A 98 8.18 -3.68 -13.11
C ALA A 98 8.12 -2.48 -12.14
N VAL A 99 7.45 -2.66 -11.00
CA VAL A 99 7.43 -1.66 -9.93
C VAL A 99 8.62 -1.92 -9.01
N PRO A 100 9.58 -1.00 -8.90
CA PRO A 100 10.72 -1.19 -7.98
C PRO A 100 10.24 -1.22 -6.54
N PHE A 101 10.83 -2.12 -5.73
CA PHE A 101 10.45 -2.18 -4.32
C PHE A 101 11.59 -2.73 -3.46
N ASP A 102 11.49 -2.44 -2.18
CA ASP A 102 12.36 -2.99 -1.14
C ASP A 102 11.51 -3.28 0.08
N TYR A 103 12.03 -4.02 1.03
CA TYR A 103 11.28 -4.42 2.22
C TYR A 103 12.22 -4.76 3.38
N ALA A 104 11.65 -4.73 4.59
CA ALA A 104 12.37 -5.19 5.77
C ALA A 104 12.24 -6.70 5.95
N GLU A 105 11.04 -7.24 5.74
CA GLU A 105 10.76 -8.66 5.93
C GLU A 105 9.82 -9.19 4.84
N ARG A 106 10.13 -10.38 4.33
CA ARG A 106 9.32 -11.07 3.33
C ARG A 106 8.77 -12.37 3.93
N VAL A 107 7.49 -12.63 3.71
CA VAL A 107 6.81 -13.82 4.24
C VAL A 107 6.02 -14.51 3.14
N PRO A 108 5.69 -15.82 3.29
CA PRO A 108 4.91 -16.52 2.26
C PRO A 108 3.54 -15.89 2.01
N TYR A 109 2.85 -15.45 3.05
CA TYR A 109 1.52 -14.83 2.95
C TYR A 109 1.26 -13.97 4.18
N ILE A 110 0.31 -13.03 4.03
CA ILE A 110 -0.07 -12.14 5.12
C ILE A 110 -1.18 -12.78 5.94
N LEU A 111 -1.00 -12.82 7.25
CA LEU A 111 -2.00 -13.32 8.19
C LEU A 111 -2.97 -12.20 8.60
N ASN A 112 -4.15 -12.60 9.10
CA ASN A 112 -5.06 -11.66 9.73
C ASN A 112 -4.43 -11.18 11.05
N ARG A 113 -5.04 -10.18 11.69
CA ARG A 113 -4.49 -9.58 12.92
C ARG A 113 -4.32 -10.60 14.06
N GLU A 114 -5.15 -11.63 14.09
CA GLU A 114 -5.15 -12.65 15.13
C GLU A 114 -4.16 -13.78 14.86
N GLY A 115 -3.61 -13.84 13.65
CA GLY A 115 -2.68 -14.89 13.25
C GLY A 115 -3.34 -16.25 13.02
N THR A 116 -4.67 -16.30 12.92
CA THR A 116 -5.43 -17.55 12.82
C THR A 116 -5.73 -17.99 11.39
N GLY A 117 -5.49 -17.09 10.41
CA GLY A 117 -5.77 -17.39 9.02
C GLY A 117 -5.30 -16.27 8.11
N ALA A 118 -5.66 -16.34 6.84
CA ALA A 118 -5.26 -15.35 5.85
C ALA A 118 -5.91 -13.99 6.13
N CYS A 119 -5.17 -12.92 5.80
CA CYS A 119 -5.74 -11.57 5.80
C CYS A 119 -6.97 -11.55 4.88
N PRO A 120 -8.09 -10.90 5.29
CA PRO A 120 -9.29 -10.85 4.45
C PRO A 120 -9.05 -10.31 3.05
N VAL A 121 -8.16 -9.32 2.89
CA VAL A 121 -7.84 -8.76 1.57
C VAL A 121 -7.05 -9.77 0.72
N GLU A 122 -6.17 -10.56 1.33
CA GLU A 122 -5.47 -11.65 0.65
C GLU A 122 -6.46 -12.68 0.11
N ALA A 123 -7.43 -13.08 0.94
CA ALA A 123 -8.45 -14.04 0.54
C ALA A 123 -9.34 -13.47 -0.58
N LEU A 124 -9.74 -12.22 -0.44
CA LEU A 124 -10.60 -11.52 -1.39
C LEU A 124 -9.96 -11.43 -2.78
N THR A 125 -8.66 -11.19 -2.83
CA THR A 125 -7.94 -10.96 -4.09
C THR A 125 -7.20 -12.20 -4.61
N ALA A 126 -7.36 -13.35 -3.97
CA ALA A 126 -6.59 -14.56 -4.28
C ALA A 126 -6.69 -15.00 -5.75
N GLU A 127 -7.86 -14.81 -6.36
CA GLU A 127 -8.12 -15.19 -7.76
C GLU A 127 -8.20 -13.99 -8.70
N ILE A 128 -7.90 -12.79 -8.22
CA ILE A 128 -7.97 -11.57 -9.02
C ILE A 128 -6.58 -11.20 -9.52
N ASP A 129 -6.42 -11.09 -10.84
CA ASP A 129 -5.16 -10.68 -11.46
C ASP A 129 -5.21 -9.26 -12.02
N ASP A 130 -6.41 -8.76 -12.32
CA ASP A 130 -6.58 -7.43 -12.90
C ASP A 130 -6.61 -6.35 -11.81
N PRO A 131 -5.73 -5.33 -11.90
CA PRO A 131 -5.71 -4.25 -10.90
C PRO A 131 -7.03 -3.49 -10.77
N ASP A 132 -7.77 -3.28 -11.85
CA ASP A 132 -9.05 -2.58 -11.79
C ASP A 132 -10.12 -3.42 -11.10
N GLU A 133 -10.09 -4.73 -11.32
CA GLU A 133 -10.98 -5.65 -10.63
C GLU A 133 -10.67 -5.69 -9.14
N ALA A 134 -9.38 -5.68 -8.78
CA ALA A 134 -8.96 -5.60 -7.39
C ALA A 134 -9.44 -4.30 -6.74
N TRP A 135 -9.36 -3.19 -7.44
CA TRP A 135 -9.86 -1.90 -6.96
C TRP A 135 -11.33 -1.97 -6.58
N THR A 136 -12.14 -2.52 -7.47
CA THR A 136 -13.58 -2.68 -7.24
C THR A 136 -13.86 -3.59 -6.04
N ALA A 137 -13.17 -4.72 -5.96
CA ALA A 137 -13.37 -5.68 -4.88
C ALA A 137 -12.96 -5.11 -3.52
N VAL A 138 -11.83 -4.43 -3.45
CA VAL A 138 -11.34 -3.81 -2.21
C VAL A 138 -12.28 -2.68 -1.79
N GLY A 139 -12.77 -1.89 -2.76
CA GLY A 139 -13.72 -0.81 -2.47
C GLY A 139 -14.99 -1.33 -1.83
N ARG A 140 -15.55 -2.43 -2.36
CA ARG A 140 -16.73 -3.06 -1.78
C ARG A 140 -16.46 -3.60 -0.38
N PHE A 141 -15.29 -4.21 -0.19
CA PHE A 141 -14.89 -4.74 1.11
C PHE A 141 -14.82 -3.60 2.16
N LEU A 142 -14.22 -2.47 1.81
CA LEU A 142 -14.12 -1.33 2.72
C LEU A 142 -15.49 -0.71 3.01
N ASP A 143 -16.36 -0.63 2.02
CA ASP A 143 -17.74 -0.14 2.22
C ASP A 143 -18.51 -1.05 3.17
N ASP A 144 -18.37 -2.36 3.02
CA ASP A 144 -19.06 -3.33 3.87
C ASP A 144 -18.58 -3.22 5.32
N ILE A 145 -17.29 -3.06 5.53
CA ILE A 145 -16.71 -2.88 6.87
C ILE A 145 -17.23 -1.59 7.50
N ASN A 146 -17.26 -0.50 6.73
CA ASN A 146 -17.74 0.79 7.20
C ASN A 146 -19.23 0.72 7.58
N ALA A 147 -20.03 0.03 6.78
CA ALA A 147 -21.46 -0.16 7.06
C ALA A 147 -21.71 -0.93 8.34
N LYS A 148 -20.76 -1.82 8.72
CA LYS A 148 -20.84 -2.58 9.96
C LYS A 148 -20.22 -1.84 11.14
N GLY A 149 -19.66 -0.65 10.93
CA GLY A 149 -18.99 0.12 11.97
C GLY A 149 -17.65 -0.45 12.42
N GLU A 150 -16.98 -1.20 11.57
CA GLU A 150 -15.73 -1.88 11.89
C GLU A 150 -14.48 -1.15 11.40
N VAL A 151 -14.64 -0.02 10.77
CA VAL A 151 -13.51 0.79 10.28
C VAL A 151 -13.01 1.75 11.33
#